data_885ec5e6481c919a32a945fed6665912
#
_entry.id   885ec5e6481c919a32a945fed6665912
#
_cell.length_a   1.000
_cell.length_b   1.000
_cell.length_c   1.000
_cell.angle_alpha   90.00
_cell.angle_beta   90.00
_cell.angle_gamma   90.00
#
_symmetry.space_group_name_H-M   'P 1'
#
loop_
_entity.id
_entity.type
_entity.pdbx_description
1 polymer ?
#
loop_
_entity_poly.entity_id
_entity_poly.type
_entity_poly.pdbx_seq_one_letter_code
_entity_poly.pdbx_strand_id
1 'polypeptide(L)'
;RTPVARIRFGTEMLAEEDDYNHRMHQVDMIDKDIEALNTLIDEIMTYAKLEQGTPSLDFAEIVLFEVLDQVAVETEALKTQKEIELIPPPLYVKVDAERRYLHRVVQNLVGNAVRYCDNKVRITGGIHNDGMAFVCVEDDGPGIPEQDRKRVFEAFARLDDSRTRASGGYGLGLSIVSRIAYWFGGEIKVDESPSLGGARFIMTWPAHRFKQPPLKTNK
;
A
#
# COMPACT_ATOMS: atom_id res chain seq x y z
N ARG A 1 -1.61 15.54 17.51
CA ARG A 1 -0.24 15.65 18.06
C ARG A 1 0.67 14.71 17.27
N THR A 2 1.91 15.13 16.98
CA THR A 2 2.89 14.29 16.27
C THR A 2 3.31 13.10 17.14
N PRO A 3 3.75 11.95 16.58
CA PRO A 3 4.26 10.82 17.35
C PRO A 3 5.33 11.25 18.39
N VAL A 4 6.26 12.11 17.97
CA VAL A 4 7.31 12.64 18.86
C VAL A 4 6.73 13.34 20.09
N ALA A 5 5.69 14.15 19.92
CA ALA A 5 5.04 14.85 21.05
C ALA A 5 4.28 13.88 21.97
N ARG A 6 3.76 12.76 21.44
CA ARG A 6 3.11 11.70 22.25
C ARG A 6 4.13 10.88 23.02
N ILE A 7 5.24 10.51 22.37
CA ILE A 7 6.36 9.81 23.03
C ILE A 7 6.87 10.64 24.22
N ARG A 8 7.15 11.93 23.98
CA ARG A 8 7.63 12.82 25.05
C ARG A 8 6.65 12.90 26.21
N PHE A 9 5.36 13.11 25.91
CA PHE A 9 4.32 13.14 26.96
C PHE A 9 4.23 11.80 27.71
N GLY A 10 4.27 10.67 26.99
CA GLY A 10 4.26 9.33 27.58
C GLY A 10 5.45 9.09 28.51
N THR A 11 6.67 9.57 28.16
CA THR A 11 7.85 9.47 29.02
C THR A 11 7.75 10.35 30.27
N GLU A 12 7.14 11.53 30.17
CA GLU A 12 6.86 12.39 31.34
C GLU A 12 5.88 11.70 32.30
N MET A 13 4.80 11.10 31.77
CA MET A 13 3.82 10.35 32.58
C MET A 13 4.43 9.10 33.25
N LEU A 14 5.34 8.39 32.56
CA LEU A 14 6.04 7.23 33.14
C LEU A 14 6.87 7.59 34.38
N ALA A 15 7.42 8.80 34.41
CA ALA A 15 8.24 9.25 35.51
C ALA A 15 7.42 9.55 36.79
N GLU A 16 6.12 9.84 36.64
CA GLU A 16 5.21 10.22 37.72
C GLU A 16 4.24 9.08 38.12
N GLU A 17 4.21 7.99 37.37
CA GLU A 17 3.24 6.89 37.56
C GLU A 17 3.79 5.79 38.47
N ASP A 18 3.13 5.53 39.57
CA ASP A 18 3.50 4.50 40.55
C ASP A 18 2.83 3.13 40.29
N ASP A 19 1.66 3.12 39.59
CA ASP A 19 0.97 1.87 39.31
C ASP A 19 1.63 1.10 38.17
N TYR A 20 1.97 -0.16 38.42
CA TYR A 20 2.66 -1.04 37.46
C TYR A 20 1.87 -1.24 36.17
N ASN A 21 0.56 -1.43 36.25
CA ASN A 21 -0.27 -1.68 35.06
C ASN A 21 -0.39 -0.43 34.20
N HIS A 22 -0.55 0.73 34.82
CA HIS A 22 -0.55 2.01 34.10
C HIS A 22 0.81 2.30 33.44
N ARG A 23 1.92 2.00 34.12
CA ARG A 23 3.27 2.13 33.53
C ARG A 23 3.43 1.22 32.32
N MET A 24 3.01 -0.05 32.39
CA MET A 24 3.08 -0.98 31.25
C MET A 24 2.21 -0.50 30.07
N HIS A 25 1.03 0.05 30.35
CA HIS A 25 0.19 0.64 29.31
C HIS A 25 0.88 1.84 28.63
N GLN A 26 1.54 2.71 29.38
CA GLN A 26 2.30 3.85 28.82
C GLN A 26 3.48 3.37 27.96
N VAL A 27 4.21 2.34 28.40
CA VAL A 27 5.28 1.73 27.59
C VAL A 27 4.74 1.22 26.26
N ASP A 28 3.63 0.46 26.25
CA ASP A 28 3.00 -0.05 25.04
C ASP A 28 2.56 1.08 24.07
N MET A 29 2.06 2.18 24.63
CA MET A 29 1.70 3.36 23.83
C MET A 29 2.93 4.05 23.21
N ILE A 30 4.03 4.15 23.94
CA ILE A 30 5.29 4.72 23.47
C ILE A 30 5.86 3.83 22.34
N ASP A 31 5.88 2.52 22.54
CA ASP A 31 6.37 1.57 21.53
C ASP A 31 5.57 1.68 20.22
N LYS A 32 4.25 1.77 20.31
CA LYS A 32 3.38 2.01 19.12
C LYS A 32 3.70 3.33 18.42
N ASP A 33 4.00 4.38 19.15
CA ASP A 33 4.37 5.67 18.59
C ASP A 33 5.78 5.63 17.94
N ILE A 34 6.72 4.85 18.50
CA ILE A 34 8.03 4.60 17.89
C ILE A 34 7.89 3.82 16.60
N GLU A 35 7.07 2.76 16.55
CA GLU A 35 6.79 2.01 15.32
C GLU A 35 6.15 2.87 14.24
N ALA A 36 5.20 3.74 14.61
CA ALA A 36 4.60 4.70 13.70
C ALA A 36 5.64 5.70 13.14
N LEU A 37 6.59 6.14 13.96
CA LEU A 37 7.68 7.03 13.54
C LEU A 37 8.64 6.32 12.57
N ASN A 38 9.03 5.08 12.85
CA ASN A 38 9.86 4.27 11.96
C ASN A 38 9.18 4.06 10.60
N THR A 39 7.89 3.73 10.60
CA THR A 39 7.09 3.61 9.38
C THR A 39 7.10 4.91 8.56
N LEU A 40 6.94 6.06 9.22
CA LEU A 40 7.02 7.36 8.54
C LEU A 40 8.40 7.60 7.91
N ILE A 41 9.47 7.30 8.64
CA ILE A 41 10.85 7.45 8.13
C ILE A 41 11.03 6.59 6.89
N ASP A 42 10.60 5.34 6.92
CA ASP A 42 10.69 4.41 5.79
C ASP A 42 9.87 4.88 4.58
N GLU A 43 8.68 5.42 4.81
CA GLU A 43 7.86 6.03 3.74
C GLU A 43 8.56 7.24 3.13
N ILE A 44 9.10 8.16 3.96
CA ILE A 44 9.84 9.35 3.48
C ILE A 44 11.08 8.93 2.71
N MET A 45 11.87 7.99 3.22
CA MET A 45 13.09 7.51 2.57
C MET A 45 12.78 6.81 1.24
N THR A 46 11.69 6.05 1.19
CA THR A 46 11.20 5.44 -0.04
C THR A 46 10.78 6.51 -1.03
N TYR A 47 9.94 7.47 -0.60
CA TYR A 47 9.51 8.57 -1.45
C TYR A 47 10.71 9.38 -1.99
N ALA A 48 11.67 9.75 -1.14
CA ALA A 48 12.85 10.48 -1.54
C ALA A 48 13.71 9.72 -2.59
N LYS A 49 13.89 8.41 -2.41
CA LYS A 49 14.57 7.57 -3.42
C LYS A 49 13.81 7.54 -4.74
N LEU A 50 12.48 7.52 -4.67
CA LEU A 50 11.62 7.54 -5.84
C LEU A 50 11.65 8.88 -6.59
N GLU A 51 11.91 9.99 -5.91
CA GLU A 51 12.03 11.33 -6.53
C GLU A 51 13.41 11.60 -7.15
N GLN A 52 14.48 10.98 -6.66
CA GLN A 52 15.86 11.23 -7.12
C GLN A 52 16.17 10.67 -8.53
N GLY A 53 15.22 10.04 -9.20
CA GLY A 53 15.37 9.51 -10.55
C GLY A 53 14.86 8.09 -10.68
N THR A 54 14.83 7.57 -11.91
CA THR A 54 14.42 6.17 -12.15
C THR A 54 15.51 5.25 -11.58
N PRO A 55 15.23 4.46 -10.52
CA PRO A 55 16.22 3.51 -10.04
C PRO A 55 16.50 2.47 -11.13
N SER A 56 17.63 1.81 -11.02
CA SER A 56 17.86 0.57 -11.76
C SER A 56 16.86 -0.46 -11.24
N LEU A 57 15.74 -0.63 -11.96
CA LEU A 57 14.73 -1.63 -11.63
C LEU A 57 15.20 -2.98 -12.13
N ASP A 58 15.31 -3.92 -11.22
CA ASP A 58 15.63 -5.32 -11.53
C ASP A 58 14.31 -6.08 -11.80
N PHE A 59 13.83 -5.94 -13.06
CA PHE A 59 12.62 -6.64 -13.49
C PHE A 59 12.91 -8.12 -13.68
N ALA A 60 12.12 -8.95 -13.00
CA ALA A 60 12.12 -10.39 -13.15
C ALA A 60 10.71 -10.89 -13.48
N GLU A 61 10.63 -12.04 -14.16
CA GLU A 61 9.38 -12.78 -14.29
C GLU A 61 9.00 -13.38 -12.92
N ILE A 62 7.89 -12.96 -12.37
CA ILE A 62 7.39 -13.40 -11.07
C ILE A 62 5.98 -14.00 -11.20
N VAL A 63 5.63 -14.92 -10.30
CA VAL A 63 4.27 -15.43 -10.16
C VAL A 63 3.45 -14.41 -9.40
N LEU A 64 2.44 -13.82 -10.05
CA LEU A 64 1.64 -12.73 -9.45
C LEU A 64 0.96 -13.17 -8.16
N PHE A 65 0.41 -14.39 -8.12
CA PHE A 65 -0.26 -14.95 -6.95
C PHE A 65 0.61 -14.89 -5.69
N GLU A 66 1.90 -15.23 -5.79
CA GLU A 66 2.79 -15.24 -4.62
C GLU A 66 2.91 -13.89 -3.91
N VAL A 67 2.87 -12.79 -4.67
CA VAL A 67 2.94 -11.44 -4.08
C VAL A 67 1.62 -11.07 -3.43
N LEU A 68 0.50 -11.39 -4.08
CA LEU A 68 -0.83 -11.08 -3.52
C LEU A 68 -1.11 -11.91 -2.27
N ASP A 69 -0.81 -13.21 -2.28
CA ASP A 69 -0.98 -14.12 -1.17
C ASP A 69 -0.11 -13.71 0.03
N GLN A 70 1.15 -13.38 -0.21
CA GLN A 70 2.06 -12.91 0.83
C GLN A 70 1.48 -11.70 1.58
N VAL A 71 0.97 -10.69 0.86
CA VAL A 71 0.39 -9.50 1.49
C VAL A 71 -0.93 -9.81 2.20
N ALA A 72 -1.77 -10.70 1.63
CA ALA A 72 -3.02 -11.12 2.29
C ALA A 72 -2.70 -11.78 3.63
N VAL A 73 -1.77 -12.74 3.68
CA VAL A 73 -1.32 -13.44 4.91
C VAL A 73 -0.71 -12.45 5.91
N GLU A 74 0.17 -11.54 5.47
CA GLU A 74 0.74 -10.50 6.34
C GLU A 74 -0.34 -9.63 6.97
N THR A 75 -1.38 -9.28 6.20
CA THR A 75 -2.49 -8.44 6.67
C THR A 75 -3.37 -9.18 7.68
N GLU A 76 -3.70 -10.45 7.44
CA GLU A 76 -4.45 -11.30 8.37
C GLU A 76 -3.71 -11.48 9.70
N ALA A 77 -2.38 -11.60 9.66
CA ALA A 77 -1.53 -11.73 10.85
C ALA A 77 -1.63 -10.52 11.79
N LEU A 78 -2.02 -9.34 11.29
CA LEU A 78 -2.25 -8.14 12.10
C LEU A 78 -3.54 -8.24 12.93
N LYS A 79 -4.29 -9.36 12.85
CA LYS A 79 -5.54 -9.62 13.58
C LYS A 79 -6.54 -8.47 13.46
N THR A 80 -6.65 -7.91 12.26
CA THR A 80 -7.69 -6.92 11.97
C THR A 80 -9.05 -7.60 12.13
N GLN A 81 -10.08 -6.85 12.57
CA GLN A 81 -11.46 -7.36 12.59
C GLN A 81 -12.11 -7.30 11.19
N LYS A 82 -11.32 -7.12 10.15
CA LYS A 82 -11.76 -6.95 8.77
C LYS A 82 -11.59 -8.26 8.00
N GLU A 83 -12.53 -8.55 7.11
CA GLU A 83 -12.46 -9.69 6.20
C GLU A 83 -11.53 -9.34 5.02
N ILE A 84 -10.47 -10.12 4.84
CA ILE A 84 -9.55 -9.99 3.71
C ILE A 84 -9.84 -11.11 2.73
N GLU A 85 -10.43 -10.79 1.58
CA GLU A 85 -10.76 -11.74 0.53
C GLU A 85 -9.73 -11.65 -0.61
N LEU A 86 -8.87 -12.66 -0.74
CA LEU A 86 -8.04 -12.81 -1.92
C LEU A 86 -8.76 -13.68 -2.96
N ILE A 87 -9.07 -13.10 -4.13
CA ILE A 87 -9.49 -13.87 -5.32
C ILE A 87 -8.20 -14.17 -6.10
N PRO A 88 -7.67 -15.40 -6.01
CA PRO A 88 -6.39 -15.70 -6.57
C PRO A 88 -6.45 -15.69 -8.11
N PRO A 89 -5.45 -15.05 -8.77
CA PRO A 89 -5.26 -15.29 -10.20
C PRO A 89 -4.83 -16.75 -10.41
N PRO A 90 -5.02 -17.31 -11.62
CA PRO A 90 -4.47 -18.61 -11.93
C PRO A 90 -2.97 -18.67 -11.61
N LEU A 91 -2.49 -19.78 -11.01
CA LEU A 91 -1.11 -19.93 -10.55
C LEU A 91 -0.05 -19.81 -11.64
N TYR A 92 -0.44 -19.96 -12.90
CA TYR A 92 0.47 -19.80 -14.04
C TYR A 92 0.61 -18.34 -14.52
N VAL A 93 -0.13 -17.39 -13.92
CA VAL A 93 -0.03 -15.97 -14.31
C VAL A 93 1.29 -15.42 -13.81
N LYS A 94 2.18 -15.17 -14.77
CA LYS A 94 3.49 -14.58 -14.55
C LYS A 94 3.52 -13.19 -15.18
N VAL A 95 4.21 -12.27 -14.51
CA VAL A 95 4.35 -10.88 -14.94
C VAL A 95 5.78 -10.41 -14.73
N ASP A 96 6.25 -9.50 -15.55
CA ASP A 96 7.54 -8.83 -15.33
C ASP A 96 7.35 -7.70 -14.32
N ALA A 97 8.01 -7.81 -13.17
CA ALA A 97 7.97 -6.80 -12.13
C ALA A 97 9.25 -6.83 -11.27
N GLU A 98 9.56 -5.72 -10.64
CA GLU A 98 10.47 -5.71 -9.49
C GLU A 98 9.66 -6.13 -8.26
N ARG A 99 9.92 -7.34 -7.72
CA ARG A 99 9.11 -7.98 -6.66
C ARG A 99 8.91 -7.08 -5.44
N ARG A 100 9.96 -6.39 -4.97
CA ARG A 100 9.88 -5.52 -3.77
C ARG A 100 8.92 -4.34 -3.98
N TYR A 101 8.99 -3.72 -5.15
CA TYR A 101 8.13 -2.59 -5.47
C TYR A 101 6.69 -3.02 -5.70
N LEU A 102 6.44 -4.17 -6.36
CA LEU A 102 5.09 -4.69 -6.50
C LEU A 102 4.48 -5.06 -5.14
N HIS A 103 5.24 -5.73 -4.27
CA HIS A 103 4.82 -6.03 -2.90
C HIS A 103 4.48 -4.74 -2.14
N ARG A 104 5.32 -3.68 -2.24
CA ARG A 104 5.07 -2.38 -1.62
C ARG A 104 3.80 -1.72 -2.13
N VAL A 105 3.50 -1.83 -3.44
CA VAL A 105 2.24 -1.36 -4.02
C VAL A 105 1.06 -2.05 -3.36
N VAL A 106 1.06 -3.39 -3.34
CA VAL A 106 -0.05 -4.17 -2.77
C VAL A 106 -0.23 -3.85 -1.29
N GLN A 107 0.86 -3.80 -0.51
CA GLN A 107 0.81 -3.41 0.90
C GLN A 107 0.19 -2.02 1.13
N ASN A 108 0.57 -1.02 0.34
CA ASN A 108 0.02 0.34 0.47
C ASN A 108 -1.48 0.37 0.13
N LEU A 109 -1.89 -0.33 -0.94
CA LEU A 109 -3.29 -0.40 -1.34
C LEU A 109 -4.13 -1.14 -0.31
N VAL A 110 -3.69 -2.32 0.14
CA VAL A 110 -4.39 -3.12 1.16
C VAL A 110 -4.42 -2.40 2.51
N GLY A 111 -3.30 -1.81 2.95
CA GLY A 111 -3.25 -1.03 4.19
C GLY A 111 -4.18 0.19 4.15
N ASN A 112 -4.33 0.83 2.99
CA ASN A 112 -5.31 1.90 2.79
C ASN A 112 -6.74 1.35 2.88
N ALA A 113 -7.05 0.27 2.17
CA ALA A 113 -8.37 -0.37 2.19
C ALA A 113 -8.77 -0.81 3.60
N VAL A 114 -7.90 -1.52 4.34
CA VAL A 114 -8.15 -1.93 5.75
C VAL A 114 -8.43 -0.75 6.66
N ARG A 115 -7.80 0.39 6.42
CA ARG A 115 -8.00 1.61 7.22
C ARG A 115 -9.36 2.24 7.02
N TYR A 116 -9.89 2.19 5.81
CA TYR A 116 -11.11 2.91 5.43
C TYR A 116 -12.33 2.03 5.21
N CYS A 117 -12.15 0.70 5.05
CA CYS A 117 -13.28 -0.22 4.90
C CYS A 117 -14.15 -0.26 6.15
N ASP A 118 -15.43 -0.57 5.95
CA ASP A 118 -16.32 -0.88 7.06
C ASP A 118 -16.07 -2.32 7.58
N ASN A 119 -16.01 -3.31 6.68
CA ASN A 119 -15.85 -4.72 7.06
C ASN A 119 -14.94 -5.52 6.13
N LYS A 120 -14.90 -5.18 4.81
CA LYS A 120 -14.35 -6.09 3.81
C LYS A 120 -13.38 -5.41 2.85
N VAL A 121 -12.28 -6.11 2.58
CA VAL A 121 -11.29 -5.77 1.56
C VAL A 121 -11.17 -6.95 0.60
N ARG A 122 -11.17 -6.68 -0.71
CA ARG A 122 -10.96 -7.69 -1.76
C ARG A 122 -9.71 -7.36 -2.55
N ILE A 123 -8.88 -8.38 -2.76
CA ILE A 123 -7.64 -8.31 -3.53
C ILE A 123 -7.80 -9.19 -4.76
N THR A 124 -7.57 -8.65 -5.94
CA THR A 124 -7.57 -9.38 -7.21
C THR A 124 -6.36 -8.98 -8.05
N GLY A 125 -6.00 -9.82 -9.01
CA GLY A 125 -4.95 -9.51 -9.95
C GLY A 125 -4.96 -10.45 -11.15
N GLY A 126 -4.28 -10.08 -12.21
CA GLY A 126 -4.26 -10.87 -13.44
C GLY A 126 -3.63 -10.15 -14.62
N ILE A 127 -3.93 -10.63 -15.80
CA ILE A 127 -3.55 -10.03 -17.07
C ILE A 127 -4.83 -9.82 -17.89
N HIS A 128 -5.04 -8.59 -18.35
CA HIS A 128 -6.12 -8.26 -19.29
C HIS A 128 -5.82 -8.78 -20.72
N ASN A 129 -6.85 -8.84 -21.54
CA ASN A 129 -6.73 -9.31 -22.94
C ASN A 129 -5.81 -8.45 -23.81
N ASP A 130 -5.54 -7.21 -23.40
CA ASP A 130 -4.62 -6.27 -24.06
C ASP A 130 -3.16 -6.48 -23.67
N GLY A 131 -2.87 -7.46 -22.80
CA GLY A 131 -1.52 -7.77 -22.33
C GLY A 131 -1.05 -6.92 -21.14
N MET A 132 -1.95 -6.12 -20.55
CA MET A 132 -1.65 -5.37 -19.31
C MET A 132 -1.89 -6.24 -18.10
N ALA A 133 -0.88 -6.35 -17.23
CA ALA A 133 -1.04 -6.88 -15.88
C ALA A 133 -1.81 -5.88 -15.02
N PHE A 134 -2.53 -6.38 -14.03
CA PHE A 134 -3.20 -5.54 -13.05
C PHE A 134 -3.16 -6.12 -11.66
N VAL A 135 -3.21 -5.23 -10.68
CA VAL A 135 -3.58 -5.50 -9.28
C VAL A 135 -4.71 -4.55 -8.92
N CYS A 136 -5.75 -5.09 -8.32
CA CYS A 136 -6.93 -4.36 -7.90
C CYS A 136 -7.22 -4.64 -6.43
N VAL A 137 -7.45 -3.58 -5.66
CA VAL A 137 -7.87 -3.65 -4.25
C VAL A 137 -9.14 -2.85 -4.11
N GLU A 138 -10.17 -3.50 -3.59
CA GLU A 138 -11.51 -2.95 -3.38
C GLU A 138 -11.86 -2.98 -1.90
N ASP A 139 -12.63 -2.02 -1.44
CA ASP A 139 -13.17 -1.96 -0.08
C ASP A 139 -14.67 -1.63 -0.08
N ASP A 140 -15.31 -1.84 1.07
CA ASP A 140 -16.71 -1.51 1.35
C ASP A 140 -16.87 -0.23 2.16
N GLY A 141 -15.85 0.65 2.16
CA GLY A 141 -15.86 1.90 2.88
C GLY A 141 -16.65 3.02 2.17
N PRO A 142 -16.43 4.28 2.57
CA PRO A 142 -17.18 5.43 2.04
C PRO A 142 -16.82 5.80 0.59
N GLY A 143 -15.82 5.15 -0.01
CA GLY A 143 -15.33 5.48 -1.34
C GLY A 143 -14.57 6.81 -1.39
N ILE A 144 -14.26 7.27 -2.62
CA ILE A 144 -13.56 8.54 -2.86
C ILE A 144 -14.37 9.39 -3.84
N PRO A 145 -14.77 10.61 -3.43
CA PRO A 145 -15.47 11.55 -4.31
C PRO A 145 -14.69 11.79 -5.61
N GLU A 146 -15.40 11.87 -6.73
CA GLU A 146 -14.79 12.00 -8.07
C GLU A 146 -13.79 13.16 -8.15
N GLN A 147 -14.12 14.29 -7.55
CA GLN A 147 -13.25 15.48 -7.50
C GLN A 147 -11.92 15.26 -6.78
N ASP A 148 -11.85 14.30 -5.86
CA ASP A 148 -10.67 14.01 -5.04
C ASP A 148 -9.84 12.84 -5.57
N ARG A 149 -10.35 12.09 -6.57
CA ARG A 149 -9.68 10.88 -7.10
C ARG A 149 -8.29 11.10 -7.67
N LYS A 150 -8.00 12.29 -8.19
CA LYS A 150 -6.64 12.66 -8.61
C LYS A 150 -5.78 13.09 -7.44
N ARG A 151 -6.35 13.86 -6.53
CA ARG A 151 -5.67 14.44 -5.38
C ARG A 151 -5.15 13.38 -4.39
N VAL A 152 -5.82 12.24 -4.24
CA VAL A 152 -5.38 11.19 -3.30
C VAL A 152 -4.01 10.60 -3.64
N PHE A 153 -3.51 10.76 -4.86
CA PHE A 153 -2.19 10.33 -5.28
C PHE A 153 -1.09 11.37 -5.08
N GLU A 154 -1.44 12.59 -4.65
CA GLU A 154 -0.45 13.62 -4.32
C GLU A 154 0.21 13.30 -2.98
N ALA A 155 1.50 13.61 -2.86
CA ALA A 155 2.22 13.40 -1.61
C ALA A 155 1.61 14.25 -0.49
N PHE A 156 1.45 13.64 0.69
CA PHE A 156 0.85 14.24 1.89
C PHE A 156 -0.64 14.61 1.74
N ALA A 157 -1.30 14.22 0.66
CA ALA A 157 -2.72 14.46 0.48
C ALA A 157 -3.54 13.63 1.48
N ARG A 158 -4.54 14.27 2.10
CA ARG A 158 -5.52 13.64 2.99
C ARG A 158 -6.88 14.28 2.73
N LEU A 159 -7.93 13.47 2.66
CA LEU A 159 -9.29 13.97 2.39
C LEU A 159 -10.02 14.39 3.66
N ASP A 160 -9.68 13.82 4.83
CA ASP A 160 -10.32 14.11 6.11
C ASP A 160 -9.33 14.47 7.22
N ASP A 161 -9.49 15.67 7.79
CA ASP A 161 -8.66 16.14 8.91
C ASP A 161 -9.08 15.62 10.29
N SER A 162 -10.32 15.12 10.46
CA SER A 162 -10.90 14.96 11.79
C SER A 162 -11.02 13.52 12.32
N ARG A 163 -11.34 12.53 11.48
CA ARG A 163 -11.57 11.15 11.93
C ARG A 163 -10.34 10.25 11.91
N THR A 164 -9.33 10.57 11.14
CA THR A 164 -8.19 9.70 10.83
C THR A 164 -6.88 10.06 11.55
N ARG A 165 -6.86 11.04 12.46
CA ARG A 165 -5.64 11.35 13.25
C ARG A 165 -5.20 10.19 14.15
N ALA A 166 -6.11 9.32 14.53
CA ALA A 166 -5.81 8.14 15.35
C ALA A 166 -5.36 6.93 14.52
N SER A 167 -5.63 6.91 13.20
CA SER A 167 -5.39 5.74 12.34
C SER A 167 -4.08 5.77 11.53
N GLY A 168 -3.23 6.78 11.73
CA GLY A 168 -1.79 6.68 11.44
C GLY A 168 -1.35 6.59 9.98
N GLY A 169 -1.89 7.38 9.04
CA GLY A 169 -1.33 7.50 7.68
C GLY A 169 -0.80 8.89 7.40
N TYR A 170 0.40 8.98 6.82
CA TYR A 170 1.08 10.25 6.54
C TYR A 170 0.78 10.82 5.16
N GLY A 171 -0.05 10.13 4.34
CA GLY A 171 -0.42 10.56 2.99
C GLY A 171 0.66 10.31 1.94
N LEU A 172 1.62 9.42 2.22
CA LEU A 172 2.69 9.06 1.28
C LEU A 172 2.42 7.75 0.54
N GLY A 173 1.63 6.84 1.10
CA GLY A 173 1.45 5.50 0.53
C GLY A 173 0.94 5.50 -0.91
N LEU A 174 -0.11 6.27 -1.21
CA LEU A 174 -0.69 6.33 -2.57
C LEU A 174 0.21 7.09 -3.56
N SER A 175 0.97 8.10 -3.13
CA SER A 175 1.94 8.78 -3.99
C SER A 175 3.11 7.85 -4.34
N ILE A 176 3.56 7.00 -3.41
CA ILE A 176 4.53 5.92 -3.66
C ILE A 176 3.97 4.94 -4.71
N VAL A 177 2.71 4.51 -4.57
CA VAL A 177 2.06 3.63 -5.54
C VAL A 177 2.04 4.26 -6.94
N SER A 178 1.63 5.53 -7.03
CA SER A 178 1.59 6.27 -8.29
C SER A 178 2.97 6.33 -8.96
N ARG A 179 4.02 6.57 -8.19
CA ARG A 179 5.38 6.64 -8.71
C ARG A 179 5.89 5.28 -9.19
N ILE A 180 5.63 4.21 -8.43
CA ILE A 180 6.00 2.85 -8.84
C ILE A 180 5.22 2.44 -10.10
N ALA A 181 3.93 2.76 -10.19
CA ALA A 181 3.12 2.51 -11.39
C ALA A 181 3.74 3.17 -12.63
N TYR A 182 4.13 4.44 -12.51
CA TYR A 182 4.83 5.16 -13.58
C TYR A 182 6.15 4.47 -13.99
N TRP A 183 6.94 4.00 -13.04
CA TRP A 183 8.20 3.30 -13.35
C TRP A 183 7.99 1.92 -13.99
N PHE A 184 6.90 1.27 -13.66
CA PHE A 184 6.52 0.03 -14.32
C PHE A 184 5.99 0.26 -15.73
N GLY A 185 5.89 1.54 -16.18
CA GLY A 185 5.33 1.91 -17.48
C GLY A 185 3.81 1.79 -17.52
N GLY A 186 3.18 1.90 -16.37
CA GLY A 186 1.75 1.78 -16.19
C GLY A 186 1.12 2.98 -15.49
N GLU A 187 -0.04 2.77 -14.93
CA GLU A 187 -0.80 3.79 -14.20
C GLU A 187 -1.55 3.19 -13.01
N ILE A 188 -1.97 4.06 -12.10
CA ILE A 188 -2.89 3.75 -11.00
C ILE A 188 -4.13 4.63 -11.12
N LYS A 189 -5.30 4.04 -10.92
CA LYS A 189 -6.59 4.75 -10.89
C LYS A 189 -7.35 4.36 -9.64
N VAL A 190 -8.31 5.22 -9.28
CA VAL A 190 -9.32 4.93 -8.25
C VAL A 190 -10.70 5.30 -8.78
N ASP A 191 -11.64 4.42 -8.55
CA ASP A 191 -13.08 4.63 -8.81
C ASP A 191 -13.91 3.99 -7.70
N GLU A 192 -15.22 3.89 -7.91
CA GLU A 192 -16.13 3.20 -7.01
C GLU A 192 -16.10 1.70 -7.26
N SER A 193 -16.05 0.90 -6.20
CA SER A 193 -16.16 -0.56 -6.30
C SER A 193 -17.58 -0.96 -6.73
N PRO A 194 -17.76 -1.58 -7.91
CA PRO A 194 -19.07 -2.00 -8.34
C PRO A 194 -19.64 -3.17 -7.53
N SER A 195 -18.79 -3.86 -6.79
CA SER A 195 -19.14 -5.06 -6.02
C SER A 195 -19.27 -4.81 -4.53
N LEU A 196 -18.50 -3.87 -3.97
CA LEU A 196 -18.47 -3.59 -2.53
C LEU A 196 -19.00 -2.20 -2.18
N GLY A 197 -19.07 -1.26 -3.15
CA GLY A 197 -19.63 0.07 -2.98
C GLY A 197 -18.64 1.13 -2.44
N GLY A 198 -17.46 0.73 -1.97
CA GLY A 198 -16.42 1.63 -1.49
C GLY A 198 -15.42 2.02 -2.57
N ALA A 199 -14.16 2.20 -2.22
CA ALA A 199 -13.13 2.53 -3.19
C ALA A 199 -12.61 1.30 -3.93
N ARG A 200 -12.25 1.48 -5.21
CA ARG A 200 -11.53 0.50 -6.03
C ARG A 200 -10.27 1.13 -6.57
N PHE A 201 -9.12 0.66 -6.10
CA PHE A 201 -7.81 1.03 -6.63
C PHE A 201 -7.34 -0.03 -7.61
N ILE A 202 -6.98 0.37 -8.83
CA ILE A 202 -6.46 -0.53 -9.85
C ILE A 202 -5.16 0.02 -10.43
N MET A 203 -4.05 -0.71 -10.24
CA MET A 203 -2.78 -0.47 -10.90
C MET A 203 -2.66 -1.37 -12.10
N THR A 204 -2.25 -0.81 -13.24
CA THR A 204 -1.98 -1.56 -14.46
C THR A 204 -0.58 -1.27 -14.97
N TRP A 205 0.08 -2.28 -15.60
CA TRP A 205 1.38 -2.14 -16.27
C TRP A 205 1.54 -3.22 -17.34
N PRO A 206 2.47 -3.07 -18.33
CA PRO A 206 2.75 -4.12 -19.31
C PRO A 206 3.14 -5.42 -18.64
N ALA A 207 2.36 -6.51 -18.86
CA ALA A 207 2.60 -7.78 -18.19
C ALA A 207 3.97 -8.37 -18.52
N HIS A 208 4.43 -8.16 -19.75
CA HIS A 208 5.74 -8.60 -20.20
C HIS A 208 6.47 -7.44 -20.88
N ARG A 209 7.69 -7.18 -20.45
CA ARG A 209 8.59 -6.27 -21.14
C ARG A 209 9.01 -6.95 -22.44
N PHE A 210 8.94 -6.24 -23.55
CA PHE A 210 9.33 -6.78 -24.86
C PHE A 210 10.72 -7.43 -24.74
N LYS A 211 10.77 -8.77 -24.82
CA LYS A 211 11.98 -9.45 -25.25
C LYS A 211 12.20 -8.97 -26.67
N GLN A 212 13.21 -8.12 -26.91
CA GLN A 212 13.63 -7.82 -28.27
C GLN A 212 13.74 -9.16 -29.00
N PRO A 213 13.05 -9.34 -30.15
CA PRO A 213 13.27 -10.55 -30.94
C PRO A 213 14.76 -10.68 -31.20
N PRO A 214 15.37 -11.86 -31.11
CA PRO A 214 16.79 -12.04 -31.34
C PRO A 214 17.10 -11.42 -32.69
N LEU A 215 18.08 -10.49 -32.71
CA LEU A 215 18.59 -9.89 -33.95
C LEU A 215 18.87 -11.03 -34.91
N LYS A 216 18.12 -11.12 -36.01
CA LYS A 216 18.44 -12.07 -37.09
C LYS A 216 19.83 -11.75 -37.55
N THR A 217 20.80 -12.51 -37.09
CA THR A 217 22.15 -12.52 -37.68
C THR A 217 22.00 -13.00 -39.12
N ASN A 218 21.92 -12.06 -40.07
CA ASN A 218 22.10 -12.38 -41.47
C ASN A 218 23.51 -12.98 -41.62
N LYS A 219 23.53 -14.28 -41.94
CA LYS A 219 24.72 -14.93 -42.51
C LYS A 219 24.85 -14.56 -43.97
#